data_4936243e0d6c49f7efb37397bcecf652
#
_entry.id   4936243e0d6c49f7efb37397bcecf652
#
_cell.length_a   1.000
_cell.length_b   1.000
_cell.length_c   1.000
_cell.angle_alpha   90.00
_cell.angle_beta   90.00
_cell.angle_gamma   90.00
#
_symmetry.space_group_name_H-M   'P 1'
#
loop_
_entity.id
_entity.type
_entity.pdbx_description
1 polymer ?
#
loop_
_entity_poly.entity_id
_entity_poly.type
_entity_poly.pdbx_seq_one_letter_code
_entity_poly.pdbx_strand_id
1 'polypeptide(L)'
;MEEALEVHEIDALDQEYGLLRTNTLPTKLQTMQFSKRIDAGSADINELSAQIEQAQAAVNDLIRRRDKRQAEVDLHRAVVAPVRILPTEVLSYIFELCMEEPPIKPDASKAPLLLCGICSRWREVALGTPTLWHNLHISVAALLRDTPEDADRFYSSRVKIAETWLGRARTMPLNLTMAVTIKERRFFTRPRYRDFPPFPVAAFFRPHARTLRSLTMELPKSQYSSLCAIAPIPMPSLESLVISKHSLVSAGTDESERIVVFSETPQLRR
;
A
#
# COMPACT_ATOMS: atom_id res chain seq x y z
N MET A 1 -63.53 14.15 8.38
CA MET A 1 -63.67 14.45 6.93
C MET A 1 -62.53 13.82 6.11
N GLU A 2 -61.30 13.73 6.61
CA GLU A 2 -60.17 13.05 5.99
C GLU A 2 -60.36 11.52 5.88
N GLU A 3 -60.85 10.87 6.95
CA GLU A 3 -61.09 9.41 6.94
C GLU A 3 -62.13 8.96 5.91
N ALA A 4 -63.16 9.81 5.63
CA ALA A 4 -64.19 9.48 4.62
C ALA A 4 -63.66 9.63 3.18
N LEU A 5 -62.65 10.44 2.94
CA LEU A 5 -61.99 10.60 1.65
C LEU A 5 -61.04 9.42 1.36
N GLU A 6 -60.29 8.95 2.37
CA GLU A 6 -59.41 7.77 2.22
C GLU A 6 -60.18 6.49 1.91
N VAL A 7 -61.34 6.26 2.57
CA VAL A 7 -62.17 5.07 2.31
C VAL A 7 -62.72 5.08 0.89
N HIS A 8 -63.09 6.27 0.35
CA HIS A 8 -63.63 6.40 -1.00
C HIS A 8 -62.57 6.20 -2.08
N GLU A 9 -61.31 6.54 -1.78
CA GLU A 9 -60.15 6.31 -2.66
C GLU A 9 -59.76 4.84 -2.74
N ILE A 10 -59.81 4.11 -1.63
CA ILE A 10 -59.53 2.67 -1.55
C ILE A 10 -60.59 1.87 -2.31
N ASP A 11 -61.88 2.19 -2.20
CA ASP A 11 -62.97 1.53 -2.92
C ASP A 11 -62.90 1.77 -4.45
N ALA A 12 -62.43 2.95 -4.89
CA ALA A 12 -62.21 3.25 -6.29
C ALA A 12 -61.03 2.46 -6.87
N LEU A 13 -59.94 2.30 -6.12
CA LEU A 13 -58.80 1.50 -6.49
C LEU A 13 -59.14 0.01 -6.62
N ASP A 14 -59.95 -0.53 -5.70
CA ASP A 14 -60.39 -1.93 -5.76
C ASP A 14 -61.28 -2.24 -6.99
N GLN A 15 -62.12 -1.30 -7.45
CA GLN A 15 -62.85 -1.43 -8.70
C GLN A 15 -61.93 -1.39 -9.94
N GLU A 16 -60.89 -0.56 -9.92
CA GLU A 16 -59.88 -0.47 -11.00
C GLU A 16 -59.01 -1.74 -11.06
N TYR A 17 -58.60 -2.27 -9.92
CA TYR A 17 -57.90 -3.58 -9.85
C TYR A 17 -58.79 -4.75 -10.30
N GLY A 18 -60.11 -4.66 -10.11
CA GLY A 18 -61.07 -5.62 -10.62
C GLY A 18 -61.06 -5.76 -12.15
N LEU A 19 -60.91 -4.66 -12.89
CA LEU A 19 -60.75 -4.69 -14.35
C LEU A 19 -59.49 -5.37 -14.80
N LEU A 20 -58.37 -5.18 -14.08
CA LEU A 20 -57.09 -5.83 -14.38
C LEU A 20 -57.12 -7.34 -14.11
N ARG A 21 -57.88 -7.79 -13.10
CA ARG A 21 -57.97 -9.22 -12.72
C ARG A 21 -58.94 -10.02 -13.64
N THR A 22 -59.92 -9.36 -14.20
CA THR A 22 -60.97 -10.04 -14.99
C THR A 22 -60.72 -10.00 -16.49
N ASN A 23 -59.67 -9.35 -17.00
CA ASN A 23 -59.41 -9.16 -18.41
C ASN A 23 -60.58 -8.58 -19.20
N THR A 24 -61.53 -7.96 -18.57
CA THR A 24 -62.65 -7.28 -19.23
C THR A 24 -62.17 -5.98 -19.89
N LEU A 25 -62.57 -5.74 -21.13
CA LEU A 25 -62.18 -4.51 -21.83
C LEU A 25 -62.96 -3.32 -21.21
N PRO A 26 -62.28 -2.21 -20.90
CA PRO A 26 -62.92 -1.01 -20.38
C PRO A 26 -63.87 -0.41 -21.44
N THR A 27 -64.95 0.17 -20.97
CA THR A 27 -65.85 0.93 -21.84
C THR A 27 -65.15 2.21 -22.33
N LYS A 28 -65.65 2.80 -23.44
CA LYS A 28 -65.11 4.07 -23.99
C LYS A 28 -65.08 5.19 -22.95
N LEU A 29 -66.09 5.26 -22.06
CA LEU A 29 -66.13 6.26 -20.99
C LEU A 29 -65.06 6.02 -19.94
N GLN A 30 -64.88 4.77 -19.52
CA GLN A 30 -63.81 4.39 -18.60
C GLN A 30 -62.41 4.66 -19.16
N THR A 31 -62.22 4.33 -20.42
CA THR A 31 -60.92 4.61 -21.12
C THR A 31 -60.62 6.11 -21.13
N MET A 32 -61.58 6.97 -21.40
CA MET A 32 -61.39 8.42 -21.37
C MET A 32 -61.11 8.93 -19.93
N GLN A 33 -61.76 8.38 -18.94
CA GLN A 33 -61.51 8.74 -17.54
C GLN A 33 -60.12 8.32 -17.06
N PHE A 34 -59.69 7.10 -17.40
CA PHE A 34 -58.32 6.64 -17.09
C PHE A 34 -57.26 7.43 -17.84
N SER A 35 -57.47 7.73 -19.14
CA SER A 35 -56.53 8.56 -19.90
C SER A 35 -56.34 9.93 -19.22
N LYS A 36 -57.43 10.60 -18.84
CA LYS A 36 -57.36 11.89 -18.17
C LYS A 36 -56.62 11.82 -16.81
N ARG A 37 -56.81 10.71 -16.05
CA ARG A 37 -56.10 10.50 -14.78
C ARG A 37 -54.63 10.21 -15.00
N ILE A 38 -54.28 9.42 -16.03
CA ILE A 38 -52.89 9.14 -16.43
C ILE A 38 -52.20 10.44 -16.82
N ASP A 39 -52.83 11.29 -17.63
CA ASP A 39 -52.26 12.56 -18.06
C ASP A 39 -52.01 13.49 -16.86
N ALA A 40 -52.96 13.60 -15.94
CA ALA A 40 -52.86 14.41 -14.71
C ALA A 40 -51.75 13.85 -13.80
N GLY A 41 -51.77 12.55 -13.49
CA GLY A 41 -50.74 11.92 -12.65
C GLY A 41 -49.33 11.98 -13.27
N SER A 42 -49.24 11.89 -14.59
CA SER A 42 -47.97 12.06 -15.29
C SER A 42 -47.43 13.50 -15.19
N ALA A 43 -48.31 14.50 -15.23
CA ALA A 43 -47.92 15.89 -15.01
C ALA A 43 -47.42 16.12 -13.58
N ASP A 44 -48.13 15.58 -12.58
CA ASP A 44 -47.72 15.66 -11.16
C ASP A 44 -46.35 14.98 -10.94
N ILE A 45 -46.15 13.79 -11.51
CA ILE A 45 -44.86 13.07 -11.43
C ILE A 45 -43.72 13.91 -12.05
N ASN A 46 -43.95 14.55 -13.19
CA ASN A 46 -42.95 15.41 -13.84
C ASN A 46 -42.65 16.64 -12.96
N GLU A 47 -43.66 17.26 -12.36
CA GLU A 47 -43.42 18.40 -11.45
C GLU A 47 -42.66 17.98 -10.20
N LEU A 48 -43.04 16.87 -9.55
CA LEU A 48 -42.29 16.34 -8.42
C LEU A 48 -40.84 15.96 -8.77
N SER A 49 -40.63 15.40 -9.95
CA SER A 49 -39.28 15.09 -10.45
C SER A 49 -38.42 16.34 -10.61
N ALA A 50 -39.01 17.42 -11.16
CA ALA A 50 -38.31 18.70 -11.29
C ALA A 50 -37.96 19.31 -9.92
N GLN A 51 -38.90 19.23 -8.95
CA GLN A 51 -38.62 19.69 -7.59
C GLN A 51 -37.52 18.88 -6.89
N ILE A 52 -37.46 17.56 -7.09
CA ILE A 52 -36.40 16.68 -6.60
C ILE A 52 -35.06 17.08 -7.19
N GLU A 53 -34.96 17.31 -8.51
CA GLU A 53 -33.73 17.74 -9.15
C GLU A 53 -33.26 19.10 -8.62
N GLN A 54 -34.16 20.04 -8.43
CA GLN A 54 -33.83 21.36 -7.87
C GLN A 54 -33.35 21.25 -6.41
N ALA A 55 -34.00 20.43 -5.59
CA ALA A 55 -33.59 20.19 -4.21
C ALA A 55 -32.23 19.51 -4.16
N GLN A 56 -32.00 18.53 -5.04
CA GLN A 56 -30.71 17.82 -5.13
C GLN A 56 -29.57 18.77 -5.55
N ALA A 57 -29.83 19.68 -6.48
CA ALA A 57 -28.86 20.70 -6.88
C ALA A 57 -28.48 21.63 -5.72
N ALA A 58 -29.50 22.06 -4.92
CA ALA A 58 -29.27 22.88 -3.74
C ALA A 58 -28.46 22.13 -2.66
N VAL A 59 -28.75 20.86 -2.41
CA VAL A 59 -27.99 20.02 -1.48
C VAL A 59 -26.54 19.88 -1.95
N ASN A 60 -26.32 19.64 -3.23
CA ASN A 60 -24.97 19.51 -3.79
C ASN A 60 -24.17 20.83 -3.67
N ASP A 61 -24.81 21.99 -3.81
CA ASP A 61 -24.15 23.27 -3.60
C ASP A 61 -23.76 23.49 -2.12
N LEU A 62 -24.66 23.16 -1.20
CA LEU A 62 -24.39 23.24 0.24
C LEU A 62 -23.24 22.30 0.64
N ILE A 63 -23.19 21.07 0.12
CA ILE A 63 -22.09 20.13 0.34
C ILE A 63 -20.77 20.75 -0.11
N ARG A 64 -20.71 21.31 -1.31
CA ARG A 64 -19.49 21.96 -1.83
C ARG A 64 -19.03 23.13 -0.94
N ARG A 65 -19.96 23.96 -0.48
CA ARG A 65 -19.63 25.06 0.43
C ARG A 65 -19.15 24.57 1.78
N ARG A 66 -19.77 23.53 2.34
CA ARG A 66 -19.34 22.90 3.58
C ARG A 66 -17.91 22.37 3.43
N ASP A 67 -17.65 21.60 2.39
CA ASP A 67 -16.34 20.98 2.16
C ASP A 67 -15.23 22.01 1.99
N LYS A 68 -15.52 23.12 1.28
CA LYS A 68 -14.60 24.24 1.19
C LYS A 68 -14.29 24.87 2.56
N ARG A 69 -15.32 25.11 3.38
CA ARG A 69 -15.13 25.65 4.73
C ARG A 69 -14.41 24.69 5.65
N GLN A 70 -14.69 23.40 5.54
CA GLN A 70 -13.99 22.37 6.30
C GLN A 70 -12.50 22.39 5.97
N ALA A 71 -12.12 22.44 4.69
CA ALA A 71 -10.73 22.51 4.26
C ALA A 71 -10.01 23.76 4.83
N GLU A 72 -10.69 24.92 4.84
CA GLU A 72 -10.14 26.16 5.45
C GLU A 72 -9.90 25.98 6.97
N VAL A 73 -10.85 25.40 7.68
CA VAL A 73 -10.73 25.11 9.12
C VAL A 73 -9.58 24.14 9.39
N ASP A 74 -9.46 23.09 8.60
CA ASP A 74 -8.39 22.10 8.78
C ASP A 74 -7.02 22.68 8.48
N LEU A 75 -6.91 23.60 7.50
CA LEU A 75 -5.70 24.36 7.26
C LEU A 75 -5.31 25.21 8.50
N HIS A 76 -6.26 25.95 9.08
CA HIS A 76 -6.00 26.75 10.27
C HIS A 76 -5.63 25.87 11.48
N ARG A 77 -6.31 24.74 11.68
CA ARG A 77 -5.94 23.76 12.71
C ARG A 77 -4.51 23.24 12.52
N ALA A 78 -4.13 22.95 11.28
CA ALA A 78 -2.77 22.51 10.98
C ALA A 78 -1.72 23.59 11.32
N VAL A 79 -2.04 24.88 11.17
CA VAL A 79 -1.12 25.98 11.53
C VAL A 79 -0.90 26.05 13.04
N VAL A 80 -1.95 25.90 13.86
CA VAL A 80 -1.88 25.99 15.33
C VAL A 80 -1.64 24.64 16.00
N ALA A 81 -1.38 23.59 15.25
CA ALA A 81 -1.20 22.23 15.79
C ALA A 81 -0.02 22.18 16.79
N PRO A 82 -0.21 21.64 18.00
CA PRO A 82 0.83 21.59 19.05
C PRO A 82 2.12 20.87 18.60
N VAL A 83 2.01 19.93 17.65
CA VAL A 83 3.17 19.22 17.09
C VAL A 83 4.20 20.17 16.44
N ARG A 84 3.77 21.38 16.03
CA ARG A 84 4.67 22.37 15.41
C ARG A 84 5.62 23.03 16.39
N ILE A 85 5.30 23.04 17.67
CA ILE A 85 6.14 23.64 18.72
C ILE A 85 7.00 22.62 19.45
N LEU A 86 6.86 21.32 19.16
CA LEU A 86 7.68 20.29 19.80
C LEU A 86 9.17 20.49 19.49
N PRO A 87 10.06 20.34 20.47
CA PRO A 87 11.50 20.27 20.23
C PRO A 87 11.85 19.12 19.26
N THR A 88 12.96 19.29 18.54
CA THR A 88 13.42 18.29 17.55
C THR A 88 13.66 16.92 18.20
N GLU A 89 14.19 16.89 19.42
CA GLU A 89 14.49 15.70 20.21
C GLU A 89 13.21 14.92 20.53
N VAL A 90 12.16 15.62 20.94
CA VAL A 90 10.86 15.00 21.25
C VAL A 90 10.23 14.46 19.96
N LEU A 91 10.33 15.22 18.89
CA LEU A 91 9.79 14.79 17.59
C LEU A 91 10.55 13.57 17.04
N SER A 92 11.87 13.52 17.18
CA SER A 92 12.70 12.36 16.83
C SER A 92 12.28 11.13 17.61
N TYR A 93 12.07 11.27 18.91
CA TYR A 93 11.61 10.17 19.78
C TYR A 93 10.22 9.66 19.37
N ILE A 94 9.29 10.56 19.07
CA ILE A 94 7.97 10.19 18.53
C ILE A 94 8.14 9.40 17.22
N PHE A 95 9.05 9.81 16.33
CA PHE A 95 9.30 9.11 15.09
C PHE A 95 9.84 7.70 15.29
N GLU A 96 10.71 7.51 16.28
CA GLU A 96 11.20 6.18 16.68
C GLU A 96 10.05 5.28 17.15
N LEU A 97 9.10 5.82 17.91
CA LEU A 97 7.91 5.09 18.34
C LEU A 97 6.93 4.77 17.20
N CYS A 98 6.98 5.52 16.10
CA CYS A 98 6.19 5.24 14.91
C CYS A 98 6.78 4.13 14.02
N MET A 99 8.01 3.67 14.32
CA MET A 99 8.64 2.61 13.52
C MET A 99 7.96 1.26 13.74
N GLU A 100 7.82 0.52 12.66
CA GLU A 100 7.38 -0.88 12.74
C GLU A 100 8.50 -1.76 13.30
N GLU A 101 8.13 -2.97 13.74
CA GLU A 101 9.13 -3.97 14.10
C GLU A 101 9.96 -4.39 12.87
N PRO A 102 11.29 -4.59 13.03
CA PRO A 102 12.14 -5.09 11.95
C PRO A 102 11.66 -6.47 11.44
N PRO A 103 11.81 -6.73 10.15
CA PRO A 103 12.59 -5.98 9.14
C PRO A 103 11.79 -4.87 8.43
N ILE A 104 12.39 -3.69 8.30
CA ILE A 104 11.75 -2.50 7.72
C ILE A 104 11.92 -2.43 6.22
N LYS A 105 10.82 -2.39 5.47
CA LYS A 105 10.79 -2.26 4.02
C LYS A 105 10.64 -0.79 3.61
N PRO A 106 11.33 -0.34 2.54
CA PRO A 106 11.08 0.98 1.96
C PRO A 106 9.65 1.06 1.40
N ASP A 107 8.78 1.76 2.11
CA ASP A 107 7.38 1.96 1.74
C ASP A 107 6.98 3.41 2.06
N ALA A 108 6.50 4.14 1.06
CA ALA A 108 6.11 5.54 1.22
C ALA A 108 4.89 5.74 2.14
N SER A 109 4.08 4.70 2.35
CA SER A 109 2.93 4.71 3.26
C SER A 109 3.28 4.43 4.72
N LYS A 110 4.54 4.10 5.02
CA LYS A 110 5.03 3.70 6.33
C LYS A 110 6.22 4.53 6.80
N ALA A 111 6.45 4.58 8.11
CA ALA A 111 7.66 5.18 8.67
C ALA A 111 8.92 4.41 8.20
N PRO A 112 10.05 5.09 7.95
CA PRO A 112 10.30 6.51 8.09
C PRO A 112 9.92 7.37 6.88
N LEU A 113 9.61 6.77 5.71
CA LEU A 113 9.34 7.51 4.47
C LEU A 113 8.06 8.33 4.56
N LEU A 114 7.01 7.82 5.18
CA LEU A 114 5.77 8.56 5.45
C LEU A 114 6.06 9.86 6.20
N LEU A 115 6.89 9.81 7.25
CA LEU A 115 7.26 10.97 8.05
C LEU A 115 7.96 12.03 7.20
N CYS A 116 8.79 11.62 6.24
CA CYS A 116 9.42 12.53 5.28
C CYS A 116 8.43 13.19 4.32
N GLY A 117 7.23 12.65 4.17
CA GLY A 117 6.17 13.14 3.29
C GLY A 117 5.26 14.22 3.91
N ILE A 118 5.23 14.36 5.24
CA ILE A 118 4.25 15.21 5.95
C ILE A 118 4.53 16.71 5.74
N CYS A 119 5.74 17.17 6.11
CA CYS A 119 6.16 18.56 5.88
C CYS A 119 7.68 18.66 5.84
N SER A 120 8.22 19.85 5.48
CA SER A 120 9.67 20.09 5.40
C SER A 120 10.39 19.83 6.73
N ARG A 121 9.84 20.32 7.83
CA ARG A 121 10.41 20.13 9.17
C ARG A 121 10.47 18.65 9.56
N TRP A 122 9.39 17.90 9.33
CA TRP A 122 9.37 16.48 9.66
C TRP A 122 10.38 15.70 8.79
N ARG A 123 10.49 16.07 7.52
CA ARG A 123 11.51 15.51 6.63
C ARG A 123 12.93 15.77 7.15
N GLU A 124 13.21 16.99 7.56
CA GLU A 124 14.52 17.35 8.11
C GLU A 124 14.83 16.54 9.37
N VAL A 125 13.91 16.49 10.32
CA VAL A 125 14.06 15.70 11.55
C VAL A 125 14.22 14.21 11.23
N ALA A 126 13.38 13.63 10.38
CA ALA A 126 13.46 12.22 10.02
C ALA A 126 14.78 11.87 9.32
N LEU A 127 15.24 12.71 8.40
CA LEU A 127 16.53 12.52 7.72
C LEU A 127 17.72 12.74 8.67
N GLY A 128 17.55 13.60 9.68
CA GLY A 128 18.55 13.88 10.72
C GLY A 128 18.61 12.87 11.84
N THR A 129 17.67 11.88 11.92
CA THR A 129 17.57 10.88 12.99
C THR A 129 18.10 9.53 12.50
N PRO A 130 19.37 9.15 12.77
CA PRO A 130 19.99 7.94 12.20
C PRO A 130 19.32 6.63 12.62
N THR A 131 18.71 6.60 13.80
CA THR A 131 18.03 5.42 14.37
C THR A 131 16.85 4.94 13.50
N LEU A 132 16.24 5.81 12.70
CA LEU A 132 15.16 5.44 11.80
C LEU A 132 15.64 4.64 10.58
N TRP A 133 16.94 4.67 10.26
CA TRP A 133 17.50 4.18 9.00
C TRP A 133 18.44 2.97 9.16
N HIS A 134 18.70 2.53 10.38
CA HIS A 134 19.67 1.47 10.65
C HIS A 134 19.14 0.05 10.33
N ASN A 135 17.83 -0.12 10.16
CA ASN A 135 17.19 -1.37 9.75
C ASN A 135 16.71 -1.26 8.30
N LEU A 136 17.02 -2.24 7.48
CA LEU A 136 16.58 -2.26 6.09
C LEU A 136 16.28 -3.68 5.61
N HIS A 137 15.10 -3.85 5.03
CA HIS A 137 14.77 -5.05 4.27
C HIS A 137 14.64 -4.70 2.79
N ILE A 138 15.47 -5.32 1.96
CA ILE A 138 15.37 -5.18 0.51
C ILE A 138 14.90 -6.49 -0.10
N SER A 139 13.78 -6.42 -0.81
CA SER A 139 13.31 -7.50 -1.66
C SER A 139 13.70 -7.23 -3.11
N VAL A 140 14.42 -8.17 -3.68
CA VAL A 140 14.84 -8.17 -5.08
C VAL A 140 14.06 -9.29 -5.79
N ALA A 141 12.99 -8.91 -6.48
CA ALA A 141 12.19 -9.86 -7.25
C ALA A 141 12.56 -9.73 -8.72
N ALA A 142 13.26 -10.72 -9.25
CA ALA A 142 13.59 -10.78 -10.67
C ALA A 142 12.55 -11.63 -11.42
N LEU A 143 12.15 -11.19 -12.61
CA LEU A 143 11.29 -11.96 -13.50
C LEU A 143 12.17 -12.72 -14.50
N LEU A 144 11.93 -14.02 -14.69
CA LEU A 144 12.69 -14.89 -15.61
C LEU A 144 12.64 -14.47 -17.10
N ARG A 145 11.94 -13.40 -17.44
CA ARG A 145 11.85 -12.83 -18.79
C ARG A 145 12.64 -11.54 -18.96
N ASP A 146 13.23 -11.03 -17.88
CA ASP A 146 13.99 -9.80 -17.97
C ASP A 146 15.29 -10.08 -18.76
N THR A 147 15.63 -9.14 -19.63
CA THR A 147 16.94 -9.20 -20.30
C THR A 147 18.05 -8.97 -19.26
N PRO A 148 19.29 -9.38 -19.51
CA PRO A 148 20.41 -9.07 -18.62
C PRO A 148 20.50 -7.58 -18.29
N GLU A 149 20.22 -6.71 -19.28
CA GLU A 149 20.25 -5.26 -19.13
C GLU A 149 19.10 -4.75 -18.21
N ASP A 150 17.93 -5.34 -18.29
CA ASP A 150 16.79 -5.02 -17.41
C ASP A 150 17.08 -5.46 -15.97
N ALA A 151 17.68 -6.64 -15.81
CA ALA A 151 18.12 -7.14 -14.51
C ALA A 151 19.17 -6.21 -13.88
N ASP A 152 20.18 -5.77 -14.64
CA ASP A 152 21.20 -4.84 -14.16
C ASP A 152 20.62 -3.48 -13.76
N ARG A 153 19.72 -2.93 -14.54
CA ARG A 153 19.01 -1.69 -14.17
C ARG A 153 18.21 -1.85 -12.89
N PHE A 154 17.50 -2.96 -12.77
CA PHE A 154 16.72 -3.27 -11.57
C PHE A 154 17.63 -3.44 -10.34
N TYR A 155 18.73 -4.17 -10.46
CA TYR A 155 19.70 -4.36 -9.38
C TYR A 155 20.36 -3.06 -8.98
N SER A 156 20.79 -2.24 -9.94
CA SER A 156 21.38 -0.93 -9.69
C SER A 156 20.43 0.00 -8.96
N SER A 157 19.15 -0.02 -9.31
CA SER A 157 18.11 0.74 -8.60
C SER A 157 17.98 0.30 -7.13
N ARG A 158 18.02 -1.00 -6.84
CA ARG A 158 17.91 -1.52 -5.47
C ARG A 158 19.17 -1.22 -4.65
N VAL A 159 20.33 -1.31 -5.24
CA VAL A 159 21.61 -0.89 -4.62
C VAL A 159 21.53 0.59 -4.24
N LYS A 160 21.13 1.45 -5.16
CA LYS A 160 21.00 2.90 -4.91
C LYS A 160 19.99 3.24 -3.80
N ILE A 161 18.86 2.53 -3.72
CA ILE A 161 17.91 2.68 -2.63
C ILE A 161 18.57 2.33 -1.29
N ALA A 162 19.29 1.23 -1.23
CA ALA A 162 19.99 0.80 -0.02
C ALA A 162 21.10 1.77 0.39
N GLU A 163 21.93 2.19 -0.52
CA GLU A 163 22.98 3.19 -0.26
C GLU A 163 22.40 4.48 0.31
N THR A 164 21.32 4.97 -0.31
CA THR A 164 20.63 6.18 0.16
C THR A 164 20.02 5.98 1.55
N TRP A 165 19.44 4.82 1.82
CA TRP A 165 18.81 4.50 3.10
C TRP A 165 19.85 4.33 4.20
N LEU A 166 20.79 3.43 4.01
CA LEU A 166 21.82 3.09 4.99
C LEU A 166 22.81 4.24 5.22
N GLY A 167 23.07 5.06 4.20
CA GLY A 167 23.88 6.27 4.35
C GLY A 167 23.33 7.27 5.37
N ARG A 168 22.01 7.28 5.59
CA ARG A 168 21.35 8.11 6.62
C ARG A 168 21.56 7.59 8.04
N ALA A 169 21.83 6.30 8.20
CA ALA A 169 22.13 5.70 9.50
C ALA A 169 23.51 6.13 10.05
N ARG A 170 24.35 6.78 9.24
CA ARG A 170 25.68 7.27 9.61
C ARG A 170 26.57 6.18 10.22
N THR A 171 26.91 6.30 11.50
CA THR A 171 27.77 5.36 12.23
C THR A 171 27.02 4.32 13.04
N MET A 172 25.68 4.28 12.93
CA MET A 172 24.87 3.31 13.65
C MET A 172 25.13 1.87 13.18
N PRO A 173 25.09 0.88 14.08
CA PRO A 173 25.15 -0.52 13.69
C PRO A 173 23.97 -0.88 12.78
N LEU A 174 24.26 -1.47 11.63
CA LEU A 174 23.26 -1.75 10.58
C LEU A 174 22.71 -3.17 10.67
N ASN A 175 21.40 -3.30 10.54
CA ASN A 175 20.73 -4.57 10.38
C ASN A 175 20.12 -4.64 8.96
N LEU A 176 20.58 -5.58 8.17
CA LEU A 176 20.21 -5.71 6.77
C LEU A 176 19.61 -7.08 6.50
N THR A 177 18.39 -7.05 5.95
CA THR A 177 17.72 -8.24 5.42
C THR A 177 17.57 -8.11 3.91
N MET A 178 18.08 -9.07 3.17
CA MET A 178 17.97 -9.12 1.72
C MET A 178 17.27 -10.41 1.29
N ALA A 179 16.17 -10.28 0.58
CA ALA A 179 15.47 -11.41 -0.03
C ALA A 179 15.54 -11.32 -1.55
N VAL A 180 16.21 -12.29 -2.18
CA VAL A 180 16.24 -12.41 -3.66
C VAL A 180 15.24 -13.48 -4.07
N THR A 181 14.21 -13.09 -4.79
CA THR A 181 13.16 -13.99 -5.27
C THR A 181 13.17 -13.99 -6.80
N ILE A 182 13.20 -15.17 -7.40
CA ILE A 182 13.03 -15.33 -8.84
C ILE A 182 11.59 -15.80 -9.07
N LYS A 183 10.76 -14.96 -9.69
CA LYS A 183 9.36 -15.29 -9.99
C LYS A 183 9.24 -15.92 -11.38
N GLU A 184 8.75 -17.15 -11.43
CA GLU A 184 8.34 -17.79 -12.68
C GLU A 184 6.92 -17.33 -13.04
N ARG A 185 6.75 -16.77 -14.23
CA ARG A 185 5.40 -16.66 -14.81
C ARG A 185 5.00 -18.05 -15.34
N ARG A 186 3.92 -18.61 -14.85
CA ARG A 186 3.36 -19.91 -15.23
C ARG A 186 2.91 -19.95 -16.71
N PHE A 187 3.83 -19.92 -17.68
CA PHE A 187 3.52 -20.21 -19.09
C PHE A 187 4.71 -20.90 -19.79
N PHE A 188 4.59 -22.21 -19.97
CA PHE A 188 5.05 -23.01 -21.10
C PHE A 188 6.48 -22.87 -21.63
N THR A 189 7.52 -22.99 -20.82
CA THR A 189 8.82 -23.57 -21.22
C THR A 189 9.71 -23.63 -19.98
N ARG A 190 10.47 -24.73 -19.83
CA ARG A 190 11.41 -24.87 -18.68
C ARG A 190 12.44 -23.75 -18.78
N PRO A 191 12.46 -22.75 -17.86
CA PRO A 191 13.45 -21.70 -17.90
C PRO A 191 14.83 -22.30 -17.60
N ARG A 192 15.82 -21.95 -18.42
CA ARG A 192 17.20 -22.25 -18.13
C ARG A 192 17.67 -21.27 -17.06
N TYR A 193 17.65 -21.66 -15.80
CA TYR A 193 18.15 -20.89 -14.64
C TYR A 193 19.61 -20.40 -14.78
N ARG A 194 20.33 -20.83 -15.83
CA ARG A 194 21.73 -20.49 -16.06
C ARG A 194 21.99 -19.08 -16.56
N ASP A 195 21.00 -18.39 -17.07
CA ASP A 195 21.20 -17.14 -17.81
C ASP A 195 20.84 -15.88 -17.00
N PHE A 196 20.52 -16.03 -15.72
CA PHE A 196 20.19 -14.88 -14.88
C PHE A 196 21.47 -14.32 -14.23
N PRO A 197 21.82 -13.03 -14.49
CA PRO A 197 23.01 -12.44 -13.90
C PRO A 197 22.95 -12.50 -12.38
N PRO A 198 24.05 -12.86 -11.71
CA PRO A 198 24.11 -12.89 -10.26
C PRO A 198 23.89 -11.49 -9.70
N PHE A 199 23.08 -11.38 -8.64
CA PHE A 199 22.91 -10.11 -7.94
C PHE A 199 24.30 -9.64 -7.43
N PRO A 200 24.67 -8.35 -7.63
CA PRO A 200 25.99 -7.84 -7.26
C PRO A 200 26.11 -7.64 -5.73
N VAL A 201 26.05 -8.75 -5.00
CA VAL A 201 26.01 -8.78 -3.53
C VAL A 201 27.21 -8.04 -2.91
N ALA A 202 28.39 -8.21 -3.48
CA ALA A 202 29.61 -7.57 -2.98
C ALA A 202 29.58 -6.04 -3.10
N ALA A 203 29.05 -5.52 -4.21
CA ALA A 203 28.90 -4.08 -4.41
C ALA A 203 27.91 -3.48 -3.38
N PHE A 204 26.88 -4.24 -3.03
CA PHE A 204 25.87 -3.85 -2.06
C PHE A 204 26.39 -3.74 -0.63
N PHE A 205 27.26 -4.67 -0.19
CA PHE A 205 27.75 -4.71 1.19
C PHE A 205 29.02 -3.91 1.42
N ARG A 206 29.89 -3.78 0.43
CA ARG A 206 31.21 -3.16 0.58
C ARG A 206 31.21 -1.77 1.23
N PRO A 207 30.27 -0.85 0.88
CA PRO A 207 30.23 0.48 1.49
C PRO A 207 29.88 0.46 2.99
N HIS A 208 29.17 -0.58 3.44
CA HIS A 208 28.61 -0.65 4.79
C HIS A 208 29.23 -1.76 5.66
N ALA A 209 30.22 -2.47 5.14
CA ALA A 209 30.78 -3.67 5.77
C ALA A 209 31.29 -3.42 7.20
N ARG A 210 31.85 -2.25 7.49
CA ARG A 210 32.39 -1.91 8.82
C ARG A 210 31.33 -1.67 9.89
N THR A 211 30.13 -1.23 9.52
CA THR A 211 29.02 -0.92 10.44
C THR A 211 27.96 -2.00 10.45
N LEU A 212 28.06 -3.02 9.60
CA LEU A 212 27.09 -4.10 9.50
C LEU A 212 27.17 -4.99 10.75
N ARG A 213 26.06 -5.04 11.53
CA ARG A 213 25.92 -5.82 12.74
C ARG A 213 25.15 -7.13 12.50
N SER A 214 24.06 -7.06 11.76
CA SER A 214 23.25 -8.24 11.41
C SER A 214 23.00 -8.30 9.92
N LEU A 215 23.20 -9.48 9.34
CA LEU A 215 22.96 -9.75 7.93
C LEU A 215 22.11 -11.00 7.75
N THR A 216 20.94 -10.82 7.20
CA THR A 216 20.04 -11.92 6.82
C THR A 216 19.90 -11.94 5.31
N MET A 217 20.19 -13.07 4.67
CA MET A 217 20.08 -13.25 3.23
C MET A 217 19.20 -14.46 2.91
N GLU A 218 18.16 -14.21 2.13
CA GLU A 218 17.31 -15.24 1.55
C GLU A 218 17.60 -15.32 0.06
N LEU A 219 18.31 -16.36 -0.37
CA LEU A 219 18.80 -16.49 -1.74
C LEU A 219 18.34 -17.80 -2.39
N PRO A 220 17.96 -17.80 -3.69
CA PRO A 220 17.78 -19.03 -4.43
C PRO A 220 19.15 -19.68 -4.68
N LYS A 221 19.19 -21.02 -4.85
CA LYS A 221 20.43 -21.78 -5.06
C LYS A 221 21.30 -21.24 -6.22
N SER A 222 20.66 -20.73 -7.27
CA SER A 222 21.35 -20.16 -8.43
C SER A 222 22.20 -18.92 -8.12
N GLN A 223 21.95 -18.27 -6.99
CA GLN A 223 22.65 -17.07 -6.55
C GLN A 223 23.75 -17.33 -5.51
N TYR A 224 23.99 -18.58 -5.13
CA TYR A 224 25.02 -18.93 -4.12
C TYR A 224 26.43 -18.63 -4.58
N SER A 225 26.70 -18.66 -5.90
CA SER A 225 28.00 -18.23 -6.43
C SER A 225 28.33 -16.77 -6.09
N SER A 226 27.33 -15.92 -5.93
CA SER A 226 27.50 -14.52 -5.54
C SER A 226 28.04 -14.36 -4.10
N LEU A 227 27.84 -15.36 -3.23
CA LEU A 227 28.34 -15.37 -1.86
C LEU A 227 29.87 -15.44 -1.80
N CYS A 228 30.50 -16.10 -2.75
CA CYS A 228 31.99 -16.18 -2.84
C CYS A 228 32.59 -14.78 -3.00
N ALA A 229 31.89 -13.84 -3.58
CA ALA A 229 32.36 -12.46 -3.75
C ALA A 229 32.26 -11.64 -2.43
N ILE A 230 31.53 -12.10 -1.42
CA ILE A 230 31.40 -11.44 -0.10
C ILE A 230 32.51 -11.92 0.85
N ALA A 231 32.92 -13.19 0.73
CA ALA A 231 33.88 -13.81 1.65
C ALA A 231 35.13 -12.98 1.95
N PRO A 232 35.75 -12.27 0.96
CA PRO A 232 36.92 -11.45 1.22
C PRO A 232 36.63 -10.07 1.81
N ILE A 233 35.35 -9.71 2.08
CA ILE A 233 35.01 -8.39 2.63
C ILE A 233 35.09 -8.46 4.15
N PRO A 234 35.98 -7.70 4.83
CA PRO A 234 36.08 -7.70 6.27
C PRO A 234 34.87 -7.02 6.90
N MET A 235 34.18 -7.72 7.80
CA MET A 235 32.99 -7.25 8.53
C MET A 235 33.24 -7.33 10.04
N PRO A 236 34.05 -6.43 10.61
CA PRO A 236 34.52 -6.54 12.00
C PRO A 236 33.41 -6.42 13.04
N SER A 237 32.30 -5.76 12.69
CA SER A 237 31.17 -5.53 13.60
C SER A 237 30.04 -6.55 13.45
N LEU A 238 30.21 -7.56 12.60
CA LEU A 238 29.15 -8.54 12.32
C LEU A 238 28.96 -9.51 13.48
N GLU A 239 27.80 -9.44 14.12
CA GLU A 239 27.41 -10.28 15.24
C GLU A 239 26.48 -11.43 14.82
N SER A 240 25.67 -11.22 13.77
CA SER A 240 24.69 -12.19 13.30
C SER A 240 24.71 -12.32 11.79
N LEU A 241 24.80 -13.56 11.30
CA LEU A 241 24.69 -13.89 9.89
C LEU A 241 23.70 -15.04 9.71
N VAL A 242 22.66 -14.80 8.93
CA VAL A 242 21.68 -15.82 8.57
C VAL A 242 21.59 -15.91 7.07
N ILE A 243 21.85 -17.11 6.52
CA ILE A 243 21.68 -17.38 5.09
C ILE A 243 20.63 -18.49 4.98
N SER A 244 19.50 -18.17 4.38
CA SER A 244 18.42 -19.13 4.16
C SER A 244 18.16 -19.35 2.69
N LYS A 245 17.70 -20.55 2.38
CA LYS A 245 17.30 -20.92 1.04
C LYS A 245 15.88 -20.45 0.78
N HIS A 246 15.69 -19.66 -0.26
CA HIS A 246 14.34 -19.36 -0.72
C HIS A 246 13.81 -20.54 -1.53
N SER A 247 12.79 -21.26 -0.99
CA SER A 247 12.10 -22.32 -1.70
C SER A 247 10.96 -21.74 -2.54
N LEU A 248 10.98 -21.97 -3.85
CA LEU A 248 9.92 -21.56 -4.78
C LEU A 248 8.67 -22.47 -4.75
N VAL A 249 8.68 -23.52 -3.92
CA VAL A 249 7.59 -24.51 -3.89
C VAL A 249 6.83 -24.42 -2.57
N SER A 250 5.53 -24.18 -2.72
CA SER A 250 4.54 -24.28 -1.65
C SER A 250 4.57 -25.63 -0.95
N ALA A 251 4.38 -25.58 0.36
CA ALA A 251 3.95 -26.65 1.26
C ALA A 251 4.84 -27.91 1.32
N GLY A 252 5.58 -28.00 2.40
CA GLY A 252 6.15 -29.25 2.87
C GLY A 252 7.63 -29.17 3.20
N THR A 253 7.90 -29.25 4.50
CA THR A 253 9.21 -29.42 5.14
C THR A 253 10.10 -28.19 5.18
N ASP A 254 10.03 -27.54 6.31
CA ASP A 254 10.93 -26.50 6.80
C ASP A 254 12.25 -27.15 7.23
N GLU A 255 13.14 -27.38 6.28
CA GLU A 255 14.56 -27.65 6.54
C GLU A 255 15.34 -26.39 6.16
N SER A 256 15.44 -25.47 7.09
CA SER A 256 16.40 -24.36 7.03
C SER A 256 17.81 -24.93 7.24
N GLU A 257 18.45 -25.37 6.18
CA GLU A 257 19.91 -25.60 6.19
C GLU A 257 20.62 -24.27 6.44
N ARG A 258 21.05 -24.06 7.69
CA ARG A 258 21.91 -22.93 8.04
C ARG A 258 23.30 -23.21 7.49
N ILE A 259 23.65 -22.53 6.39
CA ILE A 259 25.00 -22.60 5.82
C ILE A 259 25.88 -21.57 6.56
N VAL A 260 26.80 -22.04 7.36
CA VAL A 260 27.82 -21.21 8.02
C VAL A 260 29.03 -21.11 7.09
N VAL A 261 29.25 -19.98 6.44
CA VAL A 261 30.30 -19.77 5.42
C VAL A 261 31.30 -18.69 5.80
N PHE A 262 31.63 -18.45 7.07
CA PHE A 262 32.63 -17.42 7.39
C PHE A 262 33.61 -17.88 8.45
N SER A 263 34.90 -17.87 8.12
CA SER A 263 35.99 -18.29 9.00
C SER A 263 36.68 -17.15 9.79
N GLU A 264 36.37 -15.88 9.51
CA GLU A 264 37.04 -14.75 10.14
C GLU A 264 36.09 -13.59 10.52
N THR A 265 35.20 -13.84 11.45
CA THR A 265 34.46 -12.77 12.12
C THR A 265 34.61 -12.97 13.62
N PRO A 266 35.43 -12.15 14.31
CA PRO A 266 35.78 -12.37 15.72
C PRO A 266 34.58 -12.23 16.69
N GLN A 267 33.43 -11.78 16.25
CA GLN A 267 32.26 -11.51 17.07
C GLN A 267 31.03 -12.38 16.77
N LEU A 268 31.09 -13.31 15.83
CA LEU A 268 29.97 -14.22 15.56
C LEU A 268 29.73 -15.11 16.78
N ARG A 269 28.63 -14.86 17.50
CA ARG A 269 28.14 -15.78 18.53
C ARG A 269 27.53 -17.01 17.84
N ARG A 270 28.06 -18.19 18.19
CA ARG A 270 27.57 -19.51 17.73
C ARG A 270 26.16 -19.81 18.23
#